data_e103603b9b98e2b29168480d264e34b9
#
_entry.id   e103603b9b98e2b29168480d264e34b9
#
_cell.length_a   1.000
_cell.length_b   1.000
_cell.length_c   1.000
_cell.angle_alpha   90.00
_cell.angle_beta   90.00
_cell.angle_gamma   90.00
#
_symmetry.space_group_name_H-M   'P 1'
#
loop_
_entity.id
_entity.type
_entity.pdbx_description
1 polymer ?
#
loop_
_entity_poly.entity_id
_entity_poly.type
_entity_poly.pdbx_seq_one_letter_code
_entity_poly.pdbx_strand_id
1 'polypeptide(L)'
;MKNKDLFIVDIGANLSHRSFQSDLQQVIDGAKAAGIGHIIVTGTDLDSIESARKIALKFPGYITTTAGYHPHVASDFDEIALHKIKKFIRSTDVVAVGEIGLDFNRNYSTPKEQIEAFTKQLELACEVNKPVFLHQRDAHDSFLNILKEYRPHLPSGVVHCYTDSKEALYDYLDLDLYIGITGWICDERRGLELQDLVSDIPPDRLLIETDAPYLLPRSLKPMPKTRRNEPRYLIEILQTISRCTGRSSQAIAEETTLNAQSLFNLNFDRN
;
A
#
# COMPACT_ATOMS: atom_id res chain seq x y z
N MET A 1 -25.80 -2.07 9.89
CA MET A 1 -24.95 -2.47 11.03
C MET A 1 -24.14 -1.25 11.42
N LYS A 2 -24.03 -0.92 12.71
CA LYS A 2 -23.16 0.16 13.19
C LYS A 2 -21.72 -0.36 13.10
N ASN A 3 -20.84 0.30 12.33
CA ASN A 3 -19.43 -0.05 12.10
C ASN A 3 -18.54 -0.05 13.37
N LYS A 4 -19.11 -0.14 14.57
CA LYS A 4 -18.37 0.00 15.84
C LYS A 4 -17.47 -1.20 16.18
N ASP A 5 -17.63 -2.31 15.47
CA ASP A 5 -16.91 -3.56 15.76
C ASP A 5 -15.87 -3.92 14.69
N LEU A 6 -15.70 -3.08 13.66
CA LEU A 6 -14.69 -3.31 12.62
C LEU A 6 -13.35 -2.69 13.05
N PHE A 7 -12.29 -3.49 12.93
CA PHE A 7 -10.92 -3.02 13.02
C PHE A 7 -10.21 -3.44 11.73
N ILE A 8 -9.85 -2.46 10.90
CA ILE A 8 -9.20 -2.67 9.60
C ILE A 8 -7.94 -1.83 9.49
N VAL A 9 -6.97 -2.33 8.72
CA VAL A 9 -5.72 -1.64 8.43
C VAL A 9 -5.75 -1.11 7.01
N ASP A 10 -5.53 0.19 6.84
CA ASP A 10 -5.20 0.82 5.56
C ASP A 10 -3.69 0.71 5.34
N ILE A 11 -3.26 -0.21 4.48
CA ILE A 11 -1.82 -0.48 4.31
C ILE A 11 -1.09 0.54 3.46
N GLY A 12 -1.81 1.45 2.79
CA GLY A 12 -1.21 2.46 1.92
C GLY A 12 -2.07 3.71 1.79
N ALA A 13 -1.61 4.83 2.40
CA ALA A 13 -2.23 6.14 2.26
C ALA A 13 -1.17 7.25 2.22
N ASN A 14 -1.27 8.17 1.27
CA ASN A 14 -0.33 9.28 1.10
C ASN A 14 -0.73 10.50 1.96
N LEU A 15 -0.82 10.33 3.29
CA LEU A 15 -1.27 11.40 4.21
C LEU A 15 -0.28 12.57 4.31
N SER A 16 0.95 12.42 3.83
CA SER A 16 1.92 13.51 3.66
C SER A 16 1.58 14.44 2.50
N HIS A 17 0.68 14.04 1.58
CA HIS A 17 0.26 14.83 0.44
C HIS A 17 -0.37 16.17 0.87
N ARG A 18 -0.05 17.26 0.13
CA ARG A 18 -0.51 18.63 0.42
C ARG A 18 -2.02 18.79 0.62
N SER A 19 -2.84 17.93 0.02
CA SER A 19 -4.30 18.00 0.13
C SER A 19 -4.81 17.70 1.54
N PHE A 20 -3.99 17.14 2.43
CA PHE A 20 -4.34 16.82 3.82
C PHE A 20 -3.79 17.82 4.84
N GLN A 21 -2.93 18.76 4.44
CA GLN A 21 -2.22 19.66 5.36
C GLN A 21 -3.16 20.47 6.24
N SER A 22 -4.31 20.93 5.69
CA SER A 22 -5.24 21.83 6.40
C SER A 22 -6.19 21.08 7.34
N ASP A 23 -6.43 19.78 7.15
CA ASP A 23 -7.48 19.03 7.84
C ASP A 23 -7.09 17.61 8.27
N LEU A 24 -5.77 17.33 8.35
CA LEU A 24 -5.26 16.00 8.68
C LEU A 24 -5.90 15.40 9.95
N GLN A 25 -6.08 16.21 11.02
CA GLN A 25 -6.71 15.73 12.25
C GLN A 25 -8.13 15.26 12.01
N GLN A 26 -8.92 16.00 11.22
CA GLN A 26 -10.30 15.64 10.89
C GLN A 26 -10.35 14.36 10.04
N VAL A 27 -9.39 14.18 9.11
CA VAL A 27 -9.25 12.96 8.31
C VAL A 27 -8.97 11.75 9.20
N ILE A 28 -8.05 11.87 10.16
CA ILE A 28 -7.73 10.81 11.13
C ILE A 28 -8.94 10.50 12.03
N ASP A 29 -9.63 11.51 12.55
CA ASP A 29 -10.82 11.31 13.39
C ASP A 29 -11.94 10.61 12.58
N GLY A 30 -12.11 10.99 11.31
CA GLY A 30 -13.05 10.33 10.40
C GLY A 30 -12.68 8.87 10.10
N ALA A 31 -11.41 8.56 9.96
CA ALA A 31 -10.90 7.21 9.78
C ALA A 31 -11.19 6.33 11.02
N LYS A 32 -10.85 6.83 12.21
CA LYS A 32 -11.16 6.14 13.49
C LYS A 32 -12.65 5.87 13.65
N ALA A 33 -13.49 6.87 13.36
CA ALA A 33 -14.94 6.73 13.44
C ALA A 33 -15.50 5.71 12.44
N ALA A 34 -14.81 5.46 11.34
CA ALA A 34 -15.16 4.46 10.33
C ALA A 34 -14.66 3.04 10.66
N GLY A 35 -13.88 2.85 11.74
CA GLY A 35 -13.33 1.55 12.12
C GLY A 35 -11.95 1.25 11.52
N ILE A 36 -11.26 2.28 10.99
CA ILE A 36 -9.85 2.13 10.58
C ILE A 36 -9.00 2.12 11.85
N GLY A 37 -8.43 0.96 12.17
CA GLY A 37 -7.66 0.74 13.39
C GLY A 37 -6.19 1.11 13.28
N HIS A 38 -5.65 1.10 12.06
CA HIS A 38 -4.27 1.46 11.78
C HIS A 38 -4.11 1.96 10.34
N ILE A 39 -3.14 2.85 10.10
CA ILE A 39 -2.81 3.38 8.78
C ILE A 39 -1.29 3.31 8.57
N ILE A 40 -0.87 2.80 7.41
CA ILE A 40 0.52 2.89 6.95
C ILE A 40 0.60 4.05 5.96
N VAL A 41 1.38 5.07 6.30
CA VAL A 41 1.58 6.24 5.43
C VAL A 41 2.75 5.97 4.49
N THR A 42 2.50 6.07 3.19
CA THR A 42 3.48 5.75 2.16
C THR A 42 4.54 6.84 2.02
N GLY A 43 5.81 6.44 2.01
CA GLY A 43 6.95 7.30 1.70
C GLY A 43 7.47 7.01 0.30
N THR A 44 7.55 8.04 -0.57
CA THR A 44 7.83 7.92 -2.01
C THR A 44 9.08 8.69 -2.46
N ASP A 45 9.61 9.54 -1.59
CA ASP A 45 10.83 10.34 -1.71
C ASP A 45 11.26 10.83 -0.31
N LEU A 46 12.41 11.51 -0.20
CA LEU A 46 12.92 11.96 1.12
C LEU A 46 11.95 12.90 1.85
N ASP A 47 11.33 13.83 1.13
CA ASP A 47 10.44 14.83 1.73
C ASP A 47 9.13 14.18 2.23
N SER A 48 8.57 13.28 1.44
CA SER A 48 7.39 12.50 1.82
C SER A 48 7.67 11.56 2.99
N ILE A 49 8.84 10.88 3.01
CA ILE A 49 9.27 10.02 4.13
C ILE A 49 9.38 10.84 5.42
N GLU A 50 10.07 11.98 5.39
CA GLU A 50 10.19 12.84 6.57
C GLU A 50 8.84 13.34 7.07
N SER A 51 7.95 13.72 6.14
CA SER A 51 6.60 14.16 6.46
C SER A 51 5.74 13.04 7.02
N ALA A 52 5.77 11.84 6.40
CA ALA A 52 5.07 10.65 6.88
C ALA A 52 5.52 10.26 8.30
N ARG A 53 6.82 10.29 8.57
CA ARG A 53 7.37 10.02 9.90
C ARG A 53 6.93 11.05 10.94
N LYS A 54 6.87 12.35 10.59
CA LYS A 54 6.31 13.38 11.48
C LYS A 54 4.85 13.09 11.82
N ILE A 55 4.08 12.58 10.85
CA ILE A 55 2.69 12.17 11.08
C ILE A 55 2.65 10.94 12.01
N ALA A 56 3.46 9.91 11.77
CA ALA A 56 3.52 8.71 12.61
C ALA A 56 3.87 9.06 14.08
N LEU A 57 4.84 9.93 14.28
CA LEU A 57 5.22 10.41 15.62
C LEU A 57 4.11 11.20 16.32
N LYS A 58 3.23 11.87 15.56
CA LYS A 58 2.06 12.60 16.11
C LYS A 58 0.93 11.67 16.53
N PHE A 59 0.82 10.48 15.91
CA PHE A 59 -0.22 9.50 16.18
C PHE A 59 0.38 8.12 16.52
N PRO A 60 1.16 8.01 17.62
CA PRO A 60 1.84 6.78 17.98
C PRO A 60 0.85 5.64 18.23
N GLY A 61 1.21 4.42 17.77
CA GLY A 61 0.36 3.23 17.86
C GLY A 61 -0.77 3.17 16.82
N TYR A 62 -1.10 4.29 16.17
CA TYR A 62 -2.15 4.37 15.15
C TYR A 62 -1.59 4.51 13.73
N ILE A 63 -0.42 5.11 13.57
CA ILE A 63 0.21 5.34 12.26
C ILE A 63 1.63 4.80 12.27
N THR A 64 1.98 4.05 11.24
CA THR A 64 3.34 3.72 10.84
C THR A 64 3.60 4.22 9.42
N THR A 65 4.80 4.04 8.89
CA THR A 65 5.14 4.53 7.56
C THR A 65 6.02 3.53 6.80
N THR A 66 6.13 3.71 5.50
CA THR A 66 7.14 3.08 4.67
C THR A 66 8.24 4.08 4.32
N ALA A 67 9.36 3.62 3.76
CA ALA A 67 10.41 4.47 3.24
C ALA A 67 11.01 3.88 1.98
N GLY A 68 10.88 4.61 0.86
CA GLY A 68 11.39 4.22 -0.45
C GLY A 68 11.36 5.37 -1.45
N TYR A 69 11.95 5.13 -2.61
CA TYR A 69 11.86 6.00 -3.78
C TYR A 69 11.00 5.36 -4.84
N HIS A 70 9.88 6.01 -5.09
CA HIS A 70 8.93 5.61 -6.13
C HIS A 70 9.55 5.70 -7.53
N PRO A 71 9.20 4.82 -8.48
CA PRO A 71 9.72 4.86 -9.84
C PRO A 71 9.58 6.20 -10.55
N HIS A 72 8.61 7.02 -10.20
CA HIS A 72 8.44 8.37 -10.79
C HIS A 72 9.57 9.34 -10.46
N VAL A 73 10.31 9.13 -9.39
CA VAL A 73 11.42 9.97 -8.92
C VAL A 73 12.75 9.23 -8.86
N ALA A 74 12.83 8.10 -9.57
CA ALA A 74 14.02 7.27 -9.59
C ALA A 74 15.27 8.01 -10.15
N SER A 75 15.09 9.02 -11.00
CA SER A 75 16.16 9.91 -11.46
C SER A 75 16.88 10.67 -10.34
N ASP A 76 16.20 10.91 -9.23
CA ASP A 76 16.73 11.64 -8.08
C ASP A 76 17.33 10.69 -7.02
N PHE A 77 17.32 9.37 -7.30
CA PHE A 77 17.85 8.37 -6.39
C PHE A 77 19.35 8.19 -6.57
N ASP A 78 20.12 8.69 -5.62
CA ASP A 78 21.57 8.59 -5.57
C ASP A 78 22.06 7.91 -4.27
N GLU A 79 23.37 7.80 -4.09
CA GLU A 79 23.98 7.22 -2.90
C GLU A 79 23.68 8.02 -1.62
N ILE A 80 23.42 9.32 -1.74
CA ILE A 80 23.01 10.17 -0.60
C ILE A 80 21.59 9.82 -0.19
N ALA A 81 20.68 9.67 -1.16
CA ALA A 81 19.30 9.24 -0.95
C ALA A 81 19.27 7.85 -0.31
N LEU A 82 20.02 6.89 -0.85
CA LEU A 82 20.13 5.53 -0.31
C LEU A 82 20.59 5.55 1.16
N HIS A 83 21.63 6.34 1.47
CA HIS A 83 22.13 6.46 2.84
C HIS A 83 21.07 7.04 3.80
N LYS A 84 20.31 8.05 3.38
CA LYS A 84 19.26 8.65 4.18
C LYS A 84 18.11 7.68 4.39
N ILE A 85 17.64 6.96 3.35
CA ILE A 85 16.60 5.94 3.48
C ILE A 85 17.05 4.86 4.47
N LYS A 86 18.26 4.35 4.34
CA LYS A 86 18.83 3.35 5.26
C LYS A 86 18.79 3.81 6.71
N LYS A 87 18.97 5.10 6.97
CA LYS A 87 18.82 5.69 8.30
C LYS A 87 17.37 5.72 8.77
N PHE A 88 16.42 6.10 7.89
CA PHE A 88 15.01 6.12 8.22
C PHE A 88 14.46 4.72 8.50
N ILE A 89 14.82 3.73 7.69
CA ILE A 89 14.31 2.35 7.78
C ILE A 89 14.67 1.67 9.13
N ARG A 90 15.73 2.11 9.79
CA ARG A 90 16.10 1.59 11.12
C ARG A 90 15.15 2.05 12.24
N SER A 91 14.32 3.03 11.98
CA SER A 91 13.33 3.51 12.95
C SER A 91 12.16 2.53 13.10
N THR A 92 11.60 2.43 14.28
CA THR A 92 10.48 1.52 14.59
C THR A 92 9.16 1.93 13.93
N ASP A 93 9.02 3.20 13.59
CA ASP A 93 7.87 3.74 12.86
C ASP A 93 7.87 3.39 11.37
N VAL A 94 9.02 2.94 10.80
CA VAL A 94 9.13 2.50 9.41
C VAL A 94 9.00 0.99 9.32
N VAL A 95 7.92 0.49 8.72
CA VAL A 95 7.57 -0.94 8.72
C VAL A 95 7.95 -1.68 7.45
N ALA A 96 8.23 -0.98 6.34
CA ALA A 96 8.62 -1.58 5.06
C ALA A 96 9.58 -0.70 4.26
N VAL A 97 10.34 -1.31 3.36
CA VAL A 97 11.05 -0.62 2.29
C VAL A 97 10.07 -0.42 1.12
N GLY A 98 9.72 0.83 0.85
CA GLY A 98 8.75 1.19 -0.18
C GLY A 98 8.18 2.61 0.05
N GLU A 99 7.56 3.16 -0.95
CA GLU A 99 7.10 2.54 -2.18
C GLU A 99 8.24 2.46 -3.19
N ILE A 100 8.51 1.27 -3.73
CA ILE A 100 9.58 0.99 -4.70
C ILE A 100 9.03 0.13 -5.85
N GLY A 101 9.66 0.15 -7.00
CA GLY A 101 9.22 -0.70 -8.11
C GLY A 101 9.43 -0.10 -9.48
N LEU A 102 8.55 -0.43 -10.43
CA LEU A 102 8.62 -0.01 -11.83
C LEU A 102 7.28 0.54 -12.33
N ASP A 103 7.33 1.66 -13.06
CA ASP A 103 6.18 2.25 -13.79
C ASP A 103 6.63 2.63 -15.21
N PHE A 104 6.39 1.73 -16.17
CA PHE A 104 6.69 1.98 -17.58
C PHE A 104 5.54 2.63 -18.33
N ASN A 105 4.44 2.95 -17.65
CA ASN A 105 3.33 3.74 -18.19
C ASN A 105 3.66 5.24 -18.19
N ARG A 106 4.09 5.77 -17.05
CA ARG A 106 4.35 7.20 -16.88
C ARG A 106 5.72 7.64 -17.38
N ASN A 107 6.74 6.81 -17.12
CA ASN A 107 8.13 7.06 -17.53
C ASN A 107 8.66 8.46 -17.15
N TYR A 108 8.33 8.97 -15.94
CA TYR A 108 8.88 10.23 -15.43
C TYR A 108 10.39 10.12 -15.18
N SER A 109 10.88 8.95 -14.78
CA SER A 109 12.27 8.54 -14.84
C SER A 109 12.42 7.47 -15.93
N THR A 110 13.59 7.33 -16.51
CA THR A 110 13.82 6.32 -17.56
C THR A 110 13.73 4.90 -17.00
N PRO A 111 13.38 3.89 -17.82
CA PRO A 111 13.37 2.50 -17.35
C PRO A 111 14.69 2.04 -16.72
N LYS A 112 15.82 2.54 -17.21
CA LYS A 112 17.15 2.22 -16.65
C LYS A 112 17.29 2.77 -15.22
N GLU A 113 16.97 4.04 -15.00
CA GLU A 113 17.01 4.66 -13.67
C GLU A 113 16.07 3.97 -12.69
N GLN A 114 14.84 3.62 -13.15
CA GLN A 114 13.88 2.89 -12.34
C GLN A 114 14.43 1.51 -11.92
N ILE A 115 15.00 0.74 -12.85
CA ILE A 115 15.58 -0.58 -12.56
C ILE A 115 16.76 -0.45 -11.59
N GLU A 116 17.65 0.51 -11.79
CA GLU A 116 18.79 0.75 -10.90
C GLU A 116 18.33 1.11 -9.48
N ALA A 117 17.36 2.04 -9.35
CA ALA A 117 16.82 2.45 -8.06
C ALA A 117 16.06 1.30 -7.37
N PHE A 118 15.27 0.53 -8.13
CA PHE A 118 14.51 -0.61 -7.60
C PHE A 118 15.45 -1.68 -7.06
N THR A 119 16.46 -2.09 -7.84
CA THR A 119 17.45 -3.12 -7.46
C THR A 119 18.19 -2.73 -6.18
N LYS A 120 18.72 -1.52 -6.08
CA LYS A 120 19.43 -1.04 -4.87
C LYS A 120 18.53 -1.00 -3.64
N GLN A 121 17.26 -0.72 -3.79
CA GLN A 121 16.30 -0.71 -2.68
C GLN A 121 15.86 -2.12 -2.27
N LEU A 122 15.83 -3.09 -3.18
CA LEU A 122 15.66 -4.51 -2.84
C LEU A 122 16.88 -5.04 -2.08
N GLU A 123 18.11 -4.69 -2.49
CA GLU A 123 19.33 -5.01 -1.75
C GLU A 123 19.26 -4.46 -0.31
N LEU A 124 18.82 -3.22 -0.17
CA LEU A 124 18.62 -2.61 1.14
C LEU A 124 17.58 -3.36 1.97
N ALA A 125 16.45 -3.76 1.37
CA ALA A 125 15.40 -4.52 2.07
C ALA A 125 15.93 -5.86 2.60
N CYS A 126 16.73 -6.57 1.80
CA CYS A 126 17.43 -7.79 2.20
C CYS A 126 18.40 -7.53 3.38
N GLU A 127 19.22 -6.46 3.29
CA GLU A 127 20.18 -6.10 4.33
C GLU A 127 19.50 -5.82 5.68
N VAL A 128 18.38 -5.09 5.66
CA VAL A 128 17.67 -4.68 6.89
C VAL A 128 16.59 -5.65 7.33
N ASN A 129 16.38 -6.73 6.59
CA ASN A 129 15.37 -7.76 6.82
C ASN A 129 13.97 -7.16 7.05
N LYS A 130 13.55 -6.26 6.18
CA LYS A 130 12.21 -5.66 6.19
C LYS A 130 11.41 -6.05 4.95
N PRO A 131 10.08 -6.20 5.06
CA PRO A 131 9.24 -6.44 3.89
C PRO A 131 9.28 -5.29 2.91
N VAL A 132 8.87 -5.57 1.66
CA VAL A 132 8.82 -4.59 0.59
C VAL A 132 7.39 -4.19 0.25
N PHE A 133 7.18 -2.90 -0.02
CA PHE A 133 5.92 -2.33 -0.51
C PHE A 133 6.13 -1.92 -1.97
N LEU A 134 5.52 -2.69 -2.89
CA LEU A 134 5.92 -2.78 -4.28
C LEU A 134 4.90 -2.14 -5.21
N HIS A 135 5.37 -1.24 -6.07
CA HIS A 135 4.63 -0.64 -7.17
C HIS A 135 4.99 -1.30 -8.50
N GLN A 136 3.99 -1.70 -9.27
CA GLN A 136 4.18 -2.18 -10.62
C GLN A 136 3.09 -1.62 -11.54
N ARG A 137 3.51 -1.05 -12.68
CA ARG A 137 2.59 -0.62 -13.73
C ARG A 137 3.22 -0.73 -15.11
N ASP A 138 2.59 -1.54 -15.99
CA ASP A 138 3.05 -1.78 -17.38
C ASP A 138 4.52 -2.25 -17.48
N ALA A 139 5.02 -2.97 -16.44
CA ALA A 139 6.42 -3.38 -16.30
C ALA A 139 6.58 -4.84 -15.84
N HIS A 140 5.52 -5.66 -15.93
CA HIS A 140 5.42 -6.98 -15.31
C HIS A 140 6.66 -7.86 -15.54
N ASP A 141 7.08 -8.08 -16.79
CA ASP A 141 8.19 -8.99 -17.11
C ASP A 141 9.51 -8.57 -16.45
N SER A 142 9.84 -7.27 -16.54
CA SER A 142 11.06 -6.74 -15.94
C SER A 142 11.00 -6.79 -14.41
N PHE A 143 9.85 -6.44 -13.85
CA PHE A 143 9.59 -6.45 -12.41
C PHE A 143 9.67 -7.87 -11.83
N LEU A 144 9.01 -8.84 -12.47
CA LEU A 144 9.01 -10.25 -12.07
C LEU A 144 10.41 -10.87 -12.12
N ASN A 145 11.17 -10.59 -13.20
CA ASN A 145 12.52 -11.13 -13.34
C ASN A 145 13.44 -10.62 -12.22
N ILE A 146 13.38 -9.34 -11.88
CA ILE A 146 14.16 -8.77 -10.77
C ILE A 146 13.69 -9.39 -9.44
N LEU A 147 12.39 -9.46 -9.18
CA LEU A 147 11.87 -10.02 -7.94
C LEU A 147 12.26 -11.48 -7.73
N LYS A 148 12.30 -12.30 -8.78
CA LYS A 148 12.72 -13.71 -8.68
C LYS A 148 14.14 -13.85 -8.12
N GLU A 149 15.05 -12.92 -8.42
CA GLU A 149 16.42 -12.93 -7.89
C GLU A 149 16.44 -12.61 -6.39
N TYR A 150 15.63 -11.61 -5.95
CA TYR A 150 15.69 -11.12 -4.58
C TYR A 150 14.73 -11.83 -3.62
N ARG A 151 13.63 -12.42 -4.12
CA ARG A 151 12.60 -13.03 -3.29
C ARG A 151 13.10 -14.03 -2.25
N PRO A 152 14.10 -14.91 -2.55
CA PRO A 152 14.65 -15.84 -1.55
C PRO A 152 15.32 -15.17 -0.36
N HIS A 153 15.67 -13.89 -0.47
CA HIS A 153 16.41 -13.11 0.53
C HIS A 153 15.52 -12.07 1.24
N LEU A 154 14.28 -11.89 0.76
CA LEU A 154 13.32 -10.97 1.36
C LEU A 154 12.42 -11.69 2.36
N PRO A 155 12.11 -11.09 3.52
CA PRO A 155 11.19 -11.72 4.47
C PRO A 155 9.79 -11.88 3.89
N SER A 156 9.28 -10.87 3.20
CA SER A 156 7.98 -10.86 2.51
C SER A 156 7.80 -9.57 1.70
N GLY A 157 6.63 -9.40 1.03
CA GLY A 157 6.29 -8.17 0.32
C GLY A 157 4.83 -8.14 -0.10
N VAL A 158 4.37 -6.95 -0.50
CA VAL A 158 3.06 -6.72 -1.10
C VAL A 158 3.20 -6.03 -2.43
N VAL A 159 2.55 -6.54 -3.47
CA VAL A 159 2.28 -5.79 -4.69
C VAL A 159 1.04 -4.95 -4.41
N HIS A 160 1.27 -3.66 -4.15
CA HIS A 160 0.20 -2.73 -3.81
C HIS A 160 -0.56 -2.25 -5.05
N CYS A 161 -1.78 -1.76 -4.83
CA CYS A 161 -2.62 -1.18 -5.87
C CYS A 161 -2.74 -2.05 -7.13
N TYR A 162 -2.96 -3.35 -6.93
CA TYR A 162 -2.99 -4.32 -8.01
C TYR A 162 -4.09 -4.01 -9.05
N THR A 163 -3.70 -3.95 -10.32
CA THR A 163 -4.61 -3.66 -11.45
C THR A 163 -4.19 -4.36 -12.75
N ASP A 164 -3.34 -5.37 -12.66
CA ASP A 164 -2.77 -6.10 -13.80
C ASP A 164 -3.59 -7.35 -14.16
N SER A 165 -3.06 -8.18 -15.06
CA SER A 165 -3.71 -9.36 -15.62
C SER A 165 -3.78 -10.55 -14.65
N LYS A 166 -4.60 -11.52 -14.98
CA LYS A 166 -4.71 -12.76 -14.20
C LYS A 166 -3.38 -13.51 -14.12
N GLU A 167 -2.61 -13.54 -15.19
CA GLU A 167 -1.29 -14.17 -15.25
C GLU A 167 -0.32 -13.53 -14.28
N ALA A 168 -0.27 -12.19 -14.26
CA ALA A 168 0.57 -11.44 -13.33
C ALA A 168 0.17 -11.69 -11.86
N LEU A 169 -1.14 -11.84 -11.58
CA LEU A 169 -1.61 -12.20 -10.24
C LEU A 169 -1.00 -13.50 -9.75
N TYR A 170 -1.09 -14.55 -10.58
CA TYR A 170 -0.55 -15.86 -10.21
C TYR A 170 0.97 -15.85 -10.09
N ASP A 171 1.69 -15.14 -10.96
CA ASP A 171 3.14 -15.00 -10.86
C ASP A 171 3.55 -14.37 -9.50
N TYR A 172 2.80 -13.38 -9.00
CA TYR A 172 3.08 -12.77 -7.71
C TYR A 172 2.68 -13.66 -6.53
N LEU A 173 1.59 -14.41 -6.65
CA LEU A 173 1.18 -15.40 -5.64
C LEU A 173 2.18 -16.56 -5.55
N ASP A 174 2.74 -17.02 -6.68
CA ASP A 174 3.78 -18.05 -6.74
C ASP A 174 5.09 -17.57 -6.08
N LEU A 175 5.33 -16.27 -6.03
CA LEU A 175 6.39 -15.66 -5.26
C LEU A 175 6.03 -15.42 -3.77
N ASP A 176 4.91 -15.96 -3.31
CA ASP A 176 4.44 -15.80 -1.92
C ASP A 176 4.29 -14.33 -1.51
N LEU A 177 3.82 -13.47 -2.43
CA LEU A 177 3.58 -12.06 -2.17
C LEU A 177 2.11 -11.81 -1.79
N TYR A 178 1.90 -10.79 -0.97
CA TYR A 178 0.56 -10.25 -0.72
C TYR A 178 0.12 -9.34 -1.86
N ILE A 179 -1.20 -9.21 -2.02
CA ILE A 179 -1.84 -8.40 -3.05
C ILE A 179 -2.68 -7.30 -2.38
N GLY A 180 -2.35 -6.04 -2.64
CA GLY A 180 -3.07 -4.87 -2.14
C GLY A 180 -4.14 -4.40 -3.10
N ILE A 181 -5.38 -4.27 -2.62
CA ILE A 181 -6.55 -3.86 -3.40
C ILE A 181 -7.01 -2.48 -2.99
N THR A 182 -7.12 -1.59 -3.97
CA THR A 182 -7.53 -0.17 -3.81
C THR A 182 -8.97 0.09 -4.25
N GLY A 183 -9.38 1.36 -4.21
CA GLY A 183 -10.64 1.84 -4.78
C GLY A 183 -10.81 1.63 -6.28
N TRP A 184 -9.79 1.15 -6.99
CA TRP A 184 -9.91 0.73 -8.39
C TRP A 184 -10.97 -0.36 -8.59
N ILE A 185 -11.09 -1.30 -7.66
CA ILE A 185 -12.13 -2.34 -7.70
C ILE A 185 -13.54 -1.77 -7.67
N CYS A 186 -13.72 -0.54 -7.21
CA CYS A 186 -15.01 0.16 -7.14
C CYS A 186 -15.33 0.97 -8.41
N ASP A 187 -14.47 0.93 -9.45
CA ASP A 187 -14.72 1.62 -10.73
C ASP A 187 -15.50 0.69 -11.67
N GLU A 188 -16.76 1.01 -11.91
CA GLU A 188 -17.68 0.24 -12.76
C GLU A 188 -17.26 0.16 -14.24
N ARG A 189 -16.24 0.89 -14.66
CA ARG A 189 -15.75 0.93 -16.03
C ARG A 189 -14.44 0.21 -16.23
N ARG A 190 -13.54 0.27 -15.22
CA ARG A 190 -12.16 -0.19 -15.33
C ARG A 190 -11.81 -1.27 -14.31
N GLY A 191 -12.63 -1.42 -13.28
CA GLY A 191 -12.41 -2.35 -12.19
C GLY A 191 -13.08 -3.72 -12.39
N LEU A 192 -13.80 -3.95 -13.51
CA LEU A 192 -14.57 -5.18 -13.72
C LEU A 192 -13.67 -6.42 -13.73
N GLU A 193 -12.54 -6.37 -14.41
CA GLU A 193 -11.56 -7.47 -14.43
C GLU A 193 -11.05 -7.77 -13.01
N LEU A 194 -10.71 -6.73 -12.23
CA LEU A 194 -10.27 -6.91 -10.85
C LEU A 194 -11.39 -7.45 -9.94
N GLN A 195 -12.67 -7.10 -10.21
CA GLN A 195 -13.82 -7.67 -9.50
C GLN A 195 -13.93 -9.18 -9.72
N ASP A 196 -13.64 -9.66 -10.92
CA ASP A 196 -13.62 -11.08 -11.24
C ASP A 196 -12.40 -11.78 -10.61
N LEU A 197 -11.22 -11.13 -10.65
CA LEU A 197 -9.96 -11.69 -10.17
C LEU A 197 -9.82 -11.72 -8.65
N VAL A 198 -10.48 -10.83 -7.91
CA VAL A 198 -10.30 -10.72 -6.45
C VAL A 198 -10.66 -12.01 -5.70
N SER A 199 -11.50 -12.84 -6.30
CA SER A 199 -11.86 -14.17 -5.76
C SER A 199 -10.73 -15.21 -5.88
N ASP A 200 -9.77 -14.97 -6.77
CA ASP A 200 -8.61 -15.84 -6.97
C ASP A 200 -7.49 -15.56 -5.95
N ILE A 201 -7.57 -14.42 -5.25
CA ILE A 201 -6.59 -14.07 -4.20
C ILE A 201 -6.87 -14.90 -2.95
N PRO A 202 -5.92 -15.72 -2.47
CA PRO A 202 -6.07 -16.47 -1.23
C PRO A 202 -6.37 -15.54 -0.05
N PRO A 203 -7.23 -15.95 0.89
CA PRO A 203 -7.58 -15.14 2.08
C PRO A 203 -6.36 -14.65 2.87
N ASP A 204 -5.32 -15.45 2.94
CA ASP A 204 -4.07 -15.18 3.66
C ASP A 204 -3.04 -14.38 2.82
N ARG A 205 -3.44 -13.90 1.62
CA ARG A 205 -2.62 -13.04 0.75
C ARG A 205 -3.29 -11.73 0.38
N LEU A 206 -4.55 -11.54 0.76
CA LEU A 206 -5.32 -10.33 0.47
C LEU A 206 -5.00 -9.21 1.47
N LEU A 207 -4.74 -8.01 0.96
CA LEU A 207 -4.63 -6.77 1.71
C LEU A 207 -5.50 -5.68 1.08
N ILE A 208 -5.86 -4.66 1.84
CA ILE A 208 -6.69 -3.54 1.39
C ILE A 208 -6.08 -2.19 1.76
N GLU A 209 -6.26 -1.22 0.89
CA GLU A 209 -5.69 0.11 1.04
C GLU A 209 -6.53 1.16 0.31
N THR A 210 -6.37 2.42 0.72
CA THR A 210 -7.05 3.51 0.01
C THR A 210 -6.21 4.12 -1.10
N ASP A 211 -4.91 4.15 -0.95
CA ASP A 211 -4.00 4.98 -1.75
C ASP A 211 -4.41 6.47 -1.74
N ALA A 212 -5.08 6.90 -0.66
CA ALA A 212 -5.57 8.27 -0.52
C ALA A 212 -4.43 9.31 -0.65
N PRO A 213 -4.62 10.42 -1.37
CA PRO A 213 -5.88 11.03 -1.84
C PRO A 213 -6.38 10.52 -3.20
N TYR A 214 -5.72 9.52 -3.78
CA TYR A 214 -6.02 8.95 -5.10
C TYR A 214 -7.13 7.89 -5.02
N LEU A 215 -7.57 7.39 -6.16
CA LEU A 215 -8.43 6.21 -6.30
C LEU A 215 -9.71 6.21 -5.45
N LEU A 216 -10.35 7.39 -5.30
CA LEU A 216 -11.63 7.50 -4.61
C LEU A 216 -12.63 6.48 -5.17
N PRO A 217 -13.22 5.58 -4.33
CA PRO A 217 -14.22 4.63 -4.77
C PRO A 217 -15.37 5.30 -5.50
N ARG A 218 -15.64 4.91 -6.75
CA ARG A 218 -16.68 5.52 -7.58
C ARG A 218 -18.10 5.09 -7.18
N SER A 219 -18.21 3.99 -6.46
CA SER A 219 -19.47 3.49 -5.91
C SER A 219 -20.04 4.32 -4.74
N LEU A 220 -19.24 5.21 -4.14
CA LEU A 220 -19.67 6.06 -3.01
C LEU A 220 -20.89 6.90 -3.34
N LYS A 221 -21.89 6.84 -2.44
CA LYS A 221 -23.12 7.65 -2.52
C LYS A 221 -23.45 8.24 -1.15
N PRO A 222 -23.55 9.57 -0.97
CA PRO A 222 -23.23 10.60 -1.96
C PRO A 222 -21.72 10.70 -2.24
N MET A 223 -21.37 11.07 -3.48
CA MET A 223 -19.97 11.33 -3.85
C MET A 223 -19.44 12.54 -3.08
N PRO A 224 -18.26 12.46 -2.43
CA PRO A 224 -17.65 13.61 -1.75
C PRO A 224 -17.41 14.79 -2.70
N LYS A 225 -17.74 16.01 -2.25
CA LYS A 225 -17.59 17.24 -3.08
C LYS A 225 -16.15 17.47 -3.52
N THR A 226 -15.18 17.19 -2.66
CA THR A 226 -13.75 17.38 -2.92
C THR A 226 -13.18 16.34 -3.90
N ARG A 227 -13.87 15.21 -4.12
CA ARG A 227 -13.39 14.04 -4.85
C ARG A 227 -12.04 13.51 -4.36
N ARG A 228 -11.59 13.93 -3.19
CA ARG A 228 -10.39 13.43 -2.52
C ARG A 228 -10.73 12.12 -1.82
N ASN A 229 -9.93 11.09 -2.05
CA ASN A 229 -10.01 9.86 -1.27
C ASN A 229 -9.48 10.10 0.15
N GLU A 230 -9.99 9.34 1.11
CA GLU A 230 -9.59 9.40 2.52
C GLU A 230 -9.63 7.99 3.13
N PRO A 231 -8.82 7.68 4.16
CA PRO A 231 -8.80 6.35 4.78
C PRO A 231 -10.17 5.84 5.23
N ARG A 232 -11.10 6.72 5.63
CA ARG A 232 -12.47 6.32 6.01
C ARG A 232 -13.24 5.63 4.88
N TYR A 233 -12.86 5.80 3.63
CA TYR A 233 -13.52 5.17 2.48
C TYR A 233 -13.01 3.75 2.18
N LEU A 234 -12.05 3.24 2.97
CA LEU A 234 -11.61 1.84 2.92
C LEU A 234 -12.78 0.86 3.12
N ILE A 235 -13.79 1.27 3.86
CA ILE A 235 -15.03 0.52 4.07
C ILE A 235 -15.73 0.18 2.74
N GLU A 236 -15.72 1.09 1.77
CA GLU A 236 -16.35 0.85 0.46
C GLU A 236 -15.59 -0.21 -0.35
N ILE A 237 -14.26 -0.22 -0.23
CA ILE A 237 -13.40 -1.24 -0.86
C ILE A 237 -13.69 -2.60 -0.23
N LEU A 238 -13.69 -2.68 1.11
CA LEU A 238 -14.06 -3.88 1.86
C LEU A 238 -15.43 -4.44 1.45
N GLN A 239 -16.44 -3.58 1.36
CA GLN A 239 -17.80 -3.98 0.95
C GLN A 239 -17.85 -4.44 -0.50
N THR A 240 -17.06 -3.84 -1.39
CA THR A 240 -16.99 -4.25 -2.79
C THR A 240 -16.36 -5.64 -2.90
N ILE A 241 -15.24 -5.89 -2.22
CA ILE A 241 -14.63 -7.23 -2.16
C ILE A 241 -15.61 -8.26 -1.59
N SER A 242 -16.34 -7.89 -0.53
CA SER A 242 -17.39 -8.77 0.04
C SER A 242 -18.46 -9.16 -0.98
N ARG A 243 -18.91 -8.21 -1.80
CA ARG A 243 -19.90 -8.48 -2.87
C ARG A 243 -19.31 -9.39 -3.96
N CYS A 244 -18.07 -9.16 -4.36
CA CYS A 244 -17.42 -9.91 -5.44
C CYS A 244 -17.11 -11.37 -5.02
N THR A 245 -16.69 -11.57 -3.77
CA THR A 245 -16.25 -12.89 -3.28
C THR A 245 -17.36 -13.68 -2.59
N GLY A 246 -18.50 -13.05 -2.26
CA GLY A 246 -19.55 -13.65 -1.44
C GLY A 246 -19.19 -13.85 0.04
N ARG A 247 -17.99 -13.44 0.46
CA ARG A 247 -17.51 -13.53 1.86
C ARG A 247 -18.04 -12.35 2.68
N SER A 248 -18.25 -12.56 3.99
CA SER A 248 -18.72 -11.46 4.84
C SER A 248 -17.64 -10.37 4.99
N SER A 249 -18.07 -9.10 5.07
CA SER A 249 -17.16 -7.98 5.33
C SER A 249 -16.38 -8.15 6.63
N GLN A 250 -16.97 -8.80 7.64
CA GLN A 250 -16.29 -9.10 8.90
C GLN A 250 -15.13 -10.08 8.70
N ALA A 251 -15.33 -11.18 7.97
CA ALA A 251 -14.28 -12.17 7.69
C ALA A 251 -13.12 -11.53 6.90
N ILE A 252 -13.42 -10.73 5.86
CA ILE A 252 -12.38 -10.04 5.07
C ILE A 252 -11.63 -9.03 5.93
N ALA A 253 -12.31 -8.26 6.79
CA ALA A 253 -11.68 -7.30 7.70
C ALA A 253 -10.71 -7.99 8.68
N GLU A 254 -11.10 -9.13 9.25
CA GLU A 254 -10.26 -9.92 10.16
C GLU A 254 -9.04 -10.49 9.44
N GLU A 255 -9.22 -11.09 8.27
CA GLU A 255 -8.17 -11.69 7.47
C GLU A 255 -7.16 -10.64 6.99
N THR A 256 -7.62 -9.55 6.37
CA THR A 256 -6.74 -8.50 5.87
C THR A 256 -5.98 -7.79 7.00
N THR A 257 -6.59 -7.69 8.18
CA THR A 257 -5.91 -7.17 9.37
C THR A 257 -4.83 -8.11 9.88
N LEU A 258 -5.11 -9.43 9.94
CA LEU A 258 -4.11 -10.44 10.32
C LEU A 258 -2.95 -10.48 9.32
N ASN A 259 -3.26 -10.40 8.03
CA ASN A 259 -2.26 -10.33 6.97
C ASN A 259 -1.35 -9.09 7.11
N ALA A 260 -1.95 -7.92 7.37
CA ALA A 260 -1.19 -6.69 7.60
C ALA A 260 -0.31 -6.79 8.85
N GLN A 261 -0.83 -7.36 9.94
CA GLN A 261 -0.04 -7.62 11.16
C GLN A 261 1.15 -8.53 10.88
N SER A 262 0.91 -9.63 10.16
CA SER A 262 1.96 -10.59 9.80
C SER A 262 3.02 -9.97 8.90
N LEU A 263 2.61 -9.32 7.81
CA LEU A 263 3.52 -8.74 6.83
C LEU A 263 4.39 -7.64 7.42
N PHE A 264 3.79 -6.69 8.13
CA PHE A 264 4.46 -5.48 8.61
C PHE A 264 4.91 -5.55 10.07
N ASN A 265 4.72 -6.70 10.73
CA ASN A 265 5.00 -6.90 12.16
C ASN A 265 4.36 -5.81 13.04
N LEU A 266 3.07 -5.54 12.79
CA LEU A 266 2.33 -4.51 13.52
C LEU A 266 1.88 -5.05 14.89
N ASN A 267 2.16 -4.28 15.93
CA ASN A 267 1.69 -4.56 17.28
C ASN A 267 0.63 -3.54 17.67
N PHE A 268 -0.61 -3.95 17.69
CA PHE A 268 -1.71 -3.20 18.26
C PHE A 268 -2.63 -4.12 19.06
N ASP A 269 -3.03 -3.67 20.23
CA ASP A 269 -3.99 -4.37 21.07
C ASP A 269 -5.38 -4.23 20.44
N ARG A 270 -6.03 -5.36 20.17
CA ARG A 270 -7.44 -5.43 19.79
C ARG A 270 -8.26 -5.43 21.10
N ASN A 271 -8.33 -4.27 21.79
CA ASN A 271 -9.23 -4.12 22.93
C ASN A 271 -10.59 -3.61 22.51
#